data_8f485b9e6b57b22dc6274e47a04e26ae
#
_entry.id   8f485b9e6b57b22dc6274e47a04e26ae
#
_cell.length_a   1.000
_cell.length_b   1.000
_cell.length_c   1.000
_cell.angle_alpha   90.00
_cell.angle_beta   90.00
_cell.angle_gamma   90.00
#
_symmetry.space_group_name_H-M   'P 1'
#
loop_
_entity.id
_entity.type
_entity.pdbx_description
1 polymer ?
#
loop_
_entity_poly.entity_id
_entity_poly.type
_entity_poly.pdbx_seq_one_letter_code
_entity_poly.pdbx_strand_id
1 'polypeptide(L)'
;MERTEALLVVSFGTAAEEARQEELGGVEEALRRRCPGLPFARAYTSPTIRRILAKRGTVVPSLEEALEEQRAAGIGRLYVLTTHLLPGYEYDAIAAAAEQFRPRFSDLRLSRPLLGDTDMVRALAQVVLDRWPEQPGRTIVLVGHGTAHPGTLVYPALQGMFRLAGREDVLVGTVEGWPGLEDLLPALRRRGTERVLLVPLLLTAGTHVREDLAGEEPDSWKSSLERAGYPVEVVLQGLGRLPQVQELYVRRLEQLLEP
;
A
#
# COMPACT_ATOMS: atom_id res chain seq x y z
N MET A 1 21.78 -31.19 -4.11
CA MET A 1 20.44 -30.83 -3.60
C MET A 1 20.01 -29.60 -4.34
N GLU A 2 18.99 -29.70 -5.18
CA GLU A 2 18.34 -28.50 -5.76
C GLU A 2 17.89 -27.62 -4.59
N ARG A 3 18.33 -26.35 -4.62
CA ARG A 3 17.86 -25.37 -3.63
C ARG A 3 16.41 -25.06 -3.97
N THR A 4 15.49 -25.60 -3.18
CA THR A 4 14.07 -25.27 -3.31
C THR A 4 13.88 -23.80 -2.95
N GLU A 5 13.26 -23.07 -3.85
CA GLU A 5 13.00 -21.63 -3.70
C GLU A 5 11.50 -21.40 -3.53
N ALA A 6 11.11 -20.34 -2.82
CA ALA A 6 9.71 -19.95 -2.67
C ALA A 6 9.56 -18.42 -2.53
N LEU A 7 8.37 -17.92 -2.87
CA LEU A 7 7.95 -16.55 -2.65
C LEU A 7 6.92 -16.50 -1.52
N LEU A 8 7.22 -15.75 -0.48
CA LEU A 8 6.31 -15.42 0.62
C LEU A 8 5.88 -13.96 0.48
N VAL A 9 4.58 -13.72 0.22
CA VAL A 9 4.02 -12.38 0.16
C VAL A 9 3.41 -12.01 1.51
N VAL A 10 3.91 -10.92 2.09
CA VAL A 10 3.53 -10.43 3.43
C VAL A 10 2.73 -9.15 3.30
N SER A 11 1.51 -9.15 3.83
CA SER A 11 0.59 -8.02 3.76
C SER A 11 0.03 -7.70 5.15
N PHE A 12 -0.42 -6.47 5.35
CA PHE A 12 -1.24 -6.16 6.54
C PHE A 12 -2.50 -7.02 6.55
N GLY A 13 -3.08 -7.22 5.38
CA GLY A 13 -4.33 -7.94 5.17
C GLY A 13 -5.55 -7.03 5.18
N THR A 14 -6.68 -7.58 4.75
CA THR A 14 -7.99 -6.92 4.82
C THR A 14 -9.09 -7.93 5.05
N ALA A 15 -10.10 -7.56 5.84
CA ALA A 15 -11.29 -8.36 6.08
C ALA A 15 -12.42 -8.07 5.08
N ALA A 16 -12.29 -7.00 4.28
CA ALA A 16 -13.21 -6.68 3.19
C ALA A 16 -12.98 -7.64 2.03
N GLU A 17 -14.00 -8.42 1.67
CA GLU A 17 -13.90 -9.50 0.68
C GLU A 17 -13.46 -9.00 -0.69
N GLU A 18 -14.11 -7.95 -1.19
CA GLU A 18 -13.79 -7.35 -2.49
C GLU A 18 -12.35 -6.84 -2.53
N ALA A 19 -11.92 -6.07 -1.52
CA ALA A 19 -10.56 -5.55 -1.45
C ALA A 19 -9.52 -6.69 -1.33
N ARG A 20 -9.87 -7.77 -0.62
CA ARG A 20 -9.00 -8.94 -0.50
C ARG A 20 -8.82 -9.67 -1.83
N GLN A 21 -9.89 -9.81 -2.62
CA GLN A 21 -9.85 -10.53 -3.90
C GLN A 21 -9.28 -9.67 -5.03
N GLU A 22 -9.71 -8.42 -5.17
CA GLU A 22 -9.43 -7.60 -6.34
C GLU A 22 -8.21 -6.69 -6.18
N GLU A 23 -7.94 -6.23 -4.97
CA GLU A 23 -6.83 -5.31 -4.71
C GLU A 23 -5.58 -6.08 -4.25
N LEU A 24 -5.67 -6.78 -3.12
CA LEU A 24 -4.56 -7.60 -2.65
C LEU A 24 -4.34 -8.83 -3.51
N GLY A 25 -5.42 -9.54 -3.86
CA GLY A 25 -5.39 -10.69 -4.75
C GLY A 25 -4.91 -10.35 -6.15
N GLY A 26 -5.23 -9.16 -6.66
CA GLY A 26 -4.71 -8.65 -7.94
C GLY A 26 -3.18 -8.52 -7.95
N VAL A 27 -2.60 -7.97 -6.87
CA VAL A 27 -1.14 -7.90 -6.69
C VAL A 27 -0.54 -9.30 -6.62
N GLU A 28 -1.09 -10.19 -5.78
CA GLU A 28 -0.58 -11.55 -5.63
C GLU A 28 -0.64 -12.35 -6.94
N GLU A 29 -1.69 -12.17 -7.72
CA GLU A 29 -1.84 -12.84 -9.01
C GLU A 29 -0.85 -12.31 -10.05
N ALA A 30 -0.56 -11.00 -10.06
CA ALA A 30 0.48 -10.42 -10.90
C ALA A 30 1.86 -11.01 -10.57
N LEU A 31 2.17 -11.17 -9.28
CA LEU A 31 3.41 -11.80 -8.81
C LEU A 31 3.50 -13.27 -9.23
N ARG A 32 2.41 -14.05 -9.09
CA ARG A 32 2.36 -15.44 -9.52
C ARG A 32 2.57 -15.59 -11.02
N ARG A 33 1.93 -14.74 -11.83
CA ARG A 33 2.10 -14.77 -13.29
C ARG A 33 3.52 -14.44 -13.70
N ARG A 34 4.22 -13.58 -12.96
CA ARG A 34 5.62 -13.24 -13.26
C ARG A 34 6.58 -14.39 -12.98
N CYS A 35 6.31 -15.21 -11.97
CA CYS A 35 7.15 -16.34 -11.55
C CYS A 35 6.31 -17.63 -11.37
N PRO A 36 5.76 -18.22 -12.45
CA PRO A 36 4.79 -19.32 -12.35
C PRO A 36 5.39 -20.61 -11.78
N GLY A 37 6.72 -20.78 -11.82
CA GLY A 37 7.43 -21.92 -11.25
C GLY A 37 7.85 -21.77 -9.79
N LEU A 38 7.62 -20.60 -9.18
CA LEU A 38 8.01 -20.33 -7.81
C LEU A 38 6.85 -20.62 -6.85
N PRO A 39 6.98 -21.59 -5.93
CA PRO A 39 5.97 -21.86 -4.91
C PRO A 39 5.59 -20.57 -4.18
N PHE A 40 4.29 -20.36 -4.02
CA PHE A 40 3.74 -19.12 -3.46
C PHE A 40 3.10 -19.36 -2.09
N ALA A 41 3.48 -18.57 -1.10
CA ALA A 41 2.85 -18.50 0.21
C ALA A 41 2.43 -17.06 0.53
N ARG A 42 1.49 -16.91 1.47
CA ARG A 42 1.08 -15.60 1.99
C ARG A 42 1.08 -15.58 3.50
N ALA A 43 1.29 -14.39 4.06
CA ALA A 43 1.11 -14.13 5.49
C ALA A 43 0.46 -12.76 5.71
N TYR A 44 -0.29 -12.60 6.80
CA TYR A 44 -0.84 -11.32 7.21
C TYR A 44 -0.27 -10.89 8.56
N THR A 45 0.16 -9.62 8.65
CA THR A 45 0.73 -9.06 9.88
C THR A 45 -0.35 -8.71 10.90
N SER A 46 -1.55 -8.27 10.46
CA SER A 46 -2.62 -7.88 11.38
C SER A 46 -3.28 -9.06 12.10
N PRO A 47 -3.11 -9.21 13.45
CA PRO A 47 -3.78 -10.26 14.20
C PRO A 47 -5.30 -10.13 14.19
N THR A 48 -5.80 -8.90 14.13
CA THR A 48 -7.25 -8.62 14.09
C THR A 48 -7.85 -9.12 12.78
N ILE A 49 -7.23 -8.81 11.63
CA ILE A 49 -7.69 -9.29 10.33
C ILE A 49 -7.64 -10.81 10.27
N ARG A 50 -6.55 -11.43 10.70
CA ARG A 50 -6.43 -12.90 10.75
C ARG A 50 -7.54 -13.53 11.58
N ARG A 51 -7.85 -12.96 12.75
CA ARG A 51 -8.94 -13.44 13.62
C ARG A 51 -10.31 -13.32 12.96
N ILE A 52 -10.60 -12.20 12.29
CA ILE A 52 -11.85 -11.99 11.56
C ILE A 52 -12.00 -13.02 10.44
N LEU A 53 -10.95 -13.22 9.64
CA LEU A 53 -10.95 -14.17 8.55
C LEU A 53 -11.10 -15.62 9.03
N ALA A 54 -10.42 -16.01 10.11
CA ALA A 54 -10.53 -17.33 10.71
C ALA A 54 -11.98 -17.63 11.16
N LYS A 55 -12.68 -16.66 11.73
CA LYS A 55 -14.12 -16.79 12.08
C LYS A 55 -15.01 -16.97 10.84
N ARG A 56 -14.55 -16.53 9.67
CA ARG A 56 -15.23 -16.69 8.37
C ARG A 56 -14.76 -17.93 7.59
N GLY A 57 -13.96 -18.80 8.24
CA GLY A 57 -13.45 -20.05 7.63
C GLY A 57 -12.18 -19.87 6.76
N THR A 58 -11.57 -18.68 6.72
CA THR A 58 -10.34 -18.44 5.98
C THR A 58 -9.18 -18.29 6.96
N VAL A 59 -8.27 -19.25 6.98
CA VAL A 59 -7.06 -19.20 7.82
C VAL A 59 -5.91 -18.63 7.01
N VAL A 60 -5.29 -17.56 7.52
CA VAL A 60 -4.07 -16.97 6.96
C VAL A 60 -3.02 -16.92 8.08
N PRO A 61 -1.81 -17.48 7.87
CA PRO A 61 -0.78 -17.50 8.90
C PRO A 61 -0.23 -16.10 9.20
N SER A 62 0.36 -15.95 10.39
CA SER A 62 1.26 -14.80 10.69
C SER A 62 2.55 -14.93 9.88
N LEU A 63 3.37 -13.87 9.92
CA LEU A 63 4.68 -13.92 9.29
C LEU A 63 5.54 -15.05 9.88
N GLU A 64 5.60 -15.15 11.21
CA GLU A 64 6.41 -16.14 11.91
C GLU A 64 5.93 -17.57 11.62
N GLU A 65 4.61 -17.78 11.64
CA GLU A 65 3.99 -19.07 11.27
C GLU A 65 4.37 -19.45 9.83
N ALA A 66 4.23 -18.51 8.88
CA ALA A 66 4.58 -18.75 7.47
C ALA A 66 6.08 -19.00 7.27
N LEU A 67 6.96 -18.27 7.96
CA LEU A 67 8.41 -18.50 7.90
C LEU A 67 8.77 -19.90 8.43
N GLU A 68 8.16 -20.34 9.52
CA GLU A 68 8.36 -21.68 10.06
C GLU A 68 7.81 -22.78 9.13
N GLU A 69 6.65 -22.56 8.51
CA GLU A 69 6.09 -23.47 7.49
C GLU A 69 7.05 -23.63 6.30
N GLN A 70 7.62 -22.53 5.77
CA GLN A 70 8.59 -22.60 4.67
C GLN A 70 9.87 -23.33 5.09
N ARG A 71 10.37 -23.09 6.29
CA ARG A 71 11.49 -23.83 6.83
C ARG A 71 11.20 -25.33 6.94
N ALA A 72 10.04 -25.70 7.49
CA ALA A 72 9.62 -27.09 7.66
C ALA A 72 9.42 -27.80 6.32
N ALA A 73 9.00 -27.06 5.26
CA ALA A 73 8.89 -27.55 3.89
C ALA A 73 10.25 -27.75 3.19
N GLY A 74 11.38 -27.42 3.86
CA GLY A 74 12.72 -27.59 3.30
C GLY A 74 13.11 -26.53 2.27
N ILE A 75 12.44 -25.36 2.26
CA ILE A 75 12.81 -24.23 1.41
C ILE A 75 14.20 -23.73 1.82
N GLY A 76 15.11 -23.72 0.86
CA GLY A 76 16.49 -23.24 1.08
C GLY A 76 16.64 -21.76 0.80
N ARG A 77 16.00 -21.25 -0.24
CA ARG A 77 16.00 -19.81 -0.59
C ARG A 77 14.57 -19.26 -0.52
N LEU A 78 14.37 -18.23 0.32
CA LEU A 78 13.07 -17.61 0.53
C LEU A 78 13.11 -16.13 0.14
N TYR A 79 12.25 -15.76 -0.79
CA TYR A 79 12.01 -14.39 -1.18
C TYR A 79 10.77 -13.88 -0.41
N VAL A 80 10.98 -12.93 0.48
CA VAL A 80 9.90 -12.29 1.25
C VAL A 80 9.57 -10.96 0.61
N LEU A 81 8.40 -10.85 -0.02
CA LEU A 81 7.93 -9.61 -0.62
C LEU A 81 6.85 -9.00 0.25
N THR A 82 7.08 -7.76 0.72
CA THR A 82 6.06 -7.02 1.47
C THR A 82 5.18 -6.18 0.55
N THR A 83 3.87 -6.15 0.82
CA THR A 83 2.93 -5.29 0.11
C THR A 83 2.73 -3.94 0.78
N HIS A 84 3.43 -3.66 1.86
CA HIS A 84 3.38 -2.36 2.54
C HIS A 84 3.85 -1.24 1.62
N LEU A 85 3.16 -0.10 1.67
CA LEU A 85 3.52 1.06 0.84
C LEU A 85 4.74 1.79 1.42
N LEU A 86 4.82 1.93 2.73
CA LEU A 86 5.78 2.80 3.43
C LEU A 86 6.80 2.00 4.25
N PRO A 87 8.02 2.52 4.42
CA PRO A 87 8.92 2.10 5.48
C PRO A 87 8.37 2.63 6.83
N GLY A 88 7.53 1.86 7.49
CA GLY A 88 6.87 2.19 8.75
C GLY A 88 7.06 1.10 9.80
N TYR A 89 6.47 1.26 10.99
CA TYR A 89 6.57 0.29 12.09
C TYR A 89 6.21 -1.15 11.70
N GLU A 90 5.20 -1.32 10.84
CA GLU A 90 4.82 -2.65 10.32
C GLU A 90 5.97 -3.27 9.50
N TYR A 91 6.61 -2.47 8.64
CA TYR A 91 7.75 -2.95 7.88
C TYR A 91 8.95 -3.26 8.76
N ASP A 92 9.23 -2.46 9.77
CA ASP A 92 10.32 -2.70 10.72
C ASP A 92 10.11 -4.01 11.48
N ALA A 93 8.87 -4.32 11.87
CA ALA A 93 8.53 -5.59 12.48
C ALA A 93 8.76 -6.77 11.53
N ILE A 94 8.39 -6.62 10.25
CA ILE A 94 8.66 -7.64 9.22
C ILE A 94 10.17 -7.83 9.04
N ALA A 95 10.93 -6.75 8.97
CA ALA A 95 12.39 -6.79 8.81
C ALA A 95 13.07 -7.48 10.01
N ALA A 96 12.62 -7.17 11.22
CA ALA A 96 13.13 -7.81 12.44
C ALA A 96 12.84 -9.32 12.46
N ALA A 97 11.62 -9.73 12.10
CA ALA A 97 11.27 -11.15 12.01
C ALA A 97 12.08 -11.87 10.93
N ALA A 98 12.21 -11.28 9.75
CA ALA A 98 13.02 -11.83 8.66
C ALA A 98 14.48 -12.02 9.10
N GLU A 99 15.06 -11.05 9.81
CA GLU A 99 16.43 -11.14 10.31
C GLU A 99 16.62 -12.25 11.34
N GLN A 100 15.66 -12.46 12.24
CA GLN A 100 15.68 -13.57 13.20
C GLN A 100 15.63 -14.95 12.52
N PHE A 101 14.92 -15.04 11.39
CA PHE A 101 14.81 -16.28 10.64
C PHE A 101 15.91 -16.49 9.61
N ARG A 102 16.65 -15.45 9.22
CA ARG A 102 17.71 -15.50 8.21
C ARG A 102 18.68 -16.69 8.39
N PRO A 103 19.21 -17.02 9.60
CA PRO A 103 20.12 -18.14 9.79
C PRO A 103 19.51 -19.53 9.55
N ARG A 104 18.17 -19.60 9.41
CA ARG A 104 17.44 -20.86 9.22
C ARG A 104 17.22 -21.21 7.73
N PHE A 105 17.62 -20.31 6.82
CA PHE A 105 17.58 -20.47 5.37
C PHE A 105 18.99 -20.37 4.78
N SER A 106 19.21 -20.97 3.62
CA SER A 106 20.48 -20.76 2.90
C SER A 106 20.57 -19.35 2.30
N ASP A 107 19.43 -18.75 1.97
CA ASP A 107 19.29 -17.36 1.54
C ASP A 107 17.86 -16.89 1.85
N LEU A 108 17.73 -15.83 2.64
CA LEU A 108 16.46 -15.16 2.90
C LEU A 108 16.60 -13.69 2.51
N ARG A 109 15.82 -13.27 1.55
CA ARG A 109 15.80 -11.88 1.06
C ARG A 109 14.46 -11.23 1.36
N LEU A 110 14.50 -9.99 1.83
CA LEU A 110 13.31 -9.18 2.08
C LEU A 110 13.28 -7.99 1.11
N SER A 111 12.14 -7.79 0.44
CA SER A 111 11.94 -6.62 -0.39
C SER A 111 11.84 -5.34 0.46
N ARG A 112 12.19 -4.19 -0.13
CA ARG A 112 11.77 -2.90 0.42
C ARG A 112 10.27 -2.74 0.30
N PRO A 113 9.63 -1.85 1.09
CA PRO A 113 8.25 -1.41 0.83
C PRO A 113 8.13 -0.77 -0.55
N LEU A 114 6.92 -0.66 -1.08
CA LEU A 114 6.72 -0.11 -2.42
C LEU A 114 7.39 1.27 -2.57
N LEU A 115 7.18 2.16 -1.65
CA LEU A 115 7.73 3.53 -1.64
C LEU A 115 9.01 3.64 -0.80
N GLY A 116 9.82 2.58 -0.75
CA GLY A 116 11.06 2.51 0.01
C GLY A 116 12.27 3.14 -0.69
N ASP A 117 12.12 3.69 -1.88
CA ASP A 117 13.14 4.43 -2.62
C ASP A 117 12.50 5.44 -3.60
N THR A 118 13.34 6.37 -4.07
CA THR A 118 12.93 7.47 -4.93
C THR A 118 12.36 7.04 -6.27
N ASP A 119 12.88 5.95 -6.85
CA ASP A 119 12.46 5.50 -8.17
C ASP A 119 11.02 4.97 -8.14
N MET A 120 10.67 4.24 -7.09
CA MET A 120 9.30 3.75 -6.91
C MET A 120 8.34 4.85 -6.50
N VAL A 121 8.77 5.84 -5.71
CA VAL A 121 7.94 7.03 -5.42
C VAL A 121 7.65 7.79 -6.71
N ARG A 122 8.66 7.98 -7.59
CA ARG A 122 8.48 8.60 -8.90
C ARG A 122 7.56 7.77 -9.80
N ALA A 123 7.73 6.45 -9.81
CA ALA A 123 6.90 5.55 -10.61
C ALA A 123 5.42 5.60 -10.17
N LEU A 124 5.15 5.60 -8.86
CA LEU A 124 3.79 5.77 -8.36
C LEU A 124 3.22 7.16 -8.71
N ALA A 125 4.04 8.22 -8.59
CA ALA A 125 3.60 9.55 -9.01
C ALA A 125 3.16 9.54 -10.48
N GLN A 126 3.92 8.90 -11.37
CA GLN A 126 3.54 8.78 -12.78
C GLN A 126 2.24 8.00 -12.98
N VAL A 127 2.03 6.89 -12.27
CA VAL A 127 0.76 6.15 -12.31
C VAL A 127 -0.42 7.04 -11.92
N VAL A 128 -0.27 7.87 -10.89
CA VAL A 128 -1.31 8.81 -10.47
C VAL A 128 -1.59 9.86 -11.55
N LEU A 129 -0.55 10.43 -12.15
CA LEU A 129 -0.66 11.44 -13.21
C LEU A 129 -1.36 10.89 -14.46
N ASP A 130 -1.03 9.68 -14.86
CA ASP A 130 -1.63 9.01 -16.03
C ASP A 130 -3.09 8.62 -15.77
N ARG A 131 -3.39 8.18 -14.53
CA ARG A 131 -4.74 7.70 -14.16
C ARG A 131 -5.74 8.84 -14.00
N TRP A 132 -5.28 9.97 -13.47
CA TRP A 132 -6.12 11.13 -13.19
C TRP A 132 -5.51 12.38 -13.84
N PRO A 133 -5.79 12.62 -15.15
CA PRO A 133 -5.33 13.81 -15.83
C PRO A 133 -5.92 15.08 -15.21
N GLU A 134 -5.22 16.20 -15.34
CA GLU A 134 -5.69 17.49 -14.87
C GLU A 134 -7.03 17.86 -15.50
N GLN A 135 -7.92 18.45 -14.72
CA GLN A 135 -9.21 18.97 -15.18
C GLN A 135 -9.46 20.36 -14.58
N PRO A 136 -10.04 21.30 -15.34
CA PRO A 136 -10.38 22.61 -14.82
C PRO A 136 -11.23 22.53 -13.55
N GLY A 137 -10.90 23.34 -12.55
CA GLY A 137 -11.63 23.44 -11.29
C GLY A 137 -11.52 22.22 -10.36
N ARG A 138 -10.95 21.09 -10.82
CA ARG A 138 -10.78 19.88 -9.98
C ARG A 138 -9.43 19.87 -9.29
N THR A 139 -9.42 19.51 -8.01
CA THR A 139 -8.21 19.11 -7.28
C THR A 139 -8.32 17.66 -6.85
N ILE A 140 -7.26 16.88 -7.07
CA ILE A 140 -7.11 15.51 -6.60
C ILE A 140 -6.47 15.57 -5.21
N VAL A 141 -7.08 14.92 -4.24
CA VAL A 141 -6.53 14.78 -2.90
C VAL A 141 -6.26 13.30 -2.64
N LEU A 142 -4.97 12.94 -2.63
CA LEU A 142 -4.52 11.61 -2.26
C LEU A 142 -4.42 11.53 -0.74
N VAL A 143 -5.08 10.53 -0.13
CA VAL A 143 -5.09 10.40 1.33
C VAL A 143 -4.47 9.06 1.73
N GLY A 144 -3.32 9.13 2.39
CA GLY A 144 -2.68 7.98 3.03
C GLY A 144 -3.15 7.80 4.48
N HIS A 145 -2.80 6.65 5.07
CA HIS A 145 -3.08 6.42 6.49
C HIS A 145 -2.33 7.41 7.39
N GLY A 146 -1.07 7.68 7.05
CA GLY A 146 -0.17 8.41 7.92
C GLY A 146 0.53 7.50 8.94
N THR A 147 1.52 8.03 9.61
CA THR A 147 2.28 7.32 10.66
C THR A 147 3.16 8.29 11.43
N ALA A 148 3.41 8.02 12.70
CA ALA A 148 4.43 8.72 13.50
C ALA A 148 5.88 8.27 13.16
N HIS A 149 6.04 7.21 12.36
CA HIS A 149 7.35 6.76 11.89
C HIS A 149 7.97 7.75 10.89
N PRO A 150 9.32 7.92 10.85
CA PRO A 150 9.99 8.77 9.84
C PRO A 150 9.63 8.46 8.38
N GLY A 151 9.13 7.27 8.08
CA GLY A 151 8.58 6.90 6.77
C GLY A 151 7.43 7.79 6.30
N THR A 152 6.81 8.57 7.20
CA THR A 152 5.81 9.61 6.85
C THR A 152 6.36 10.63 5.85
N LEU A 153 7.69 10.82 5.76
CA LEU A 153 8.33 11.73 4.82
C LEU A 153 8.12 11.37 3.34
N VAL A 154 7.61 10.17 3.06
CA VAL A 154 7.20 9.78 1.70
C VAL A 154 6.06 10.65 1.18
N TYR A 155 5.13 11.09 2.03
CA TYR A 155 4.00 11.93 1.61
C TYR A 155 4.43 13.29 1.08
N PRO A 156 5.23 14.10 1.80
CA PRO A 156 5.76 15.36 1.26
C PRO A 156 6.73 15.13 0.08
N ALA A 157 7.46 14.02 0.03
CA ALA A 157 8.28 13.70 -1.13
C ALA A 157 7.43 13.47 -2.38
N LEU A 158 6.34 12.70 -2.26
CA LEU A 158 5.38 12.48 -3.34
C LEU A 158 4.71 13.80 -3.77
N GLN A 159 4.29 14.64 -2.81
CA GLN A 159 3.78 15.98 -3.10
C GLN A 159 4.79 16.83 -3.89
N GLY A 160 6.08 16.75 -3.54
CA GLY A 160 7.16 17.44 -4.26
C GLY A 160 7.29 16.97 -5.71
N MET A 161 7.14 15.69 -5.97
CA MET A 161 7.18 15.13 -7.33
C MET A 161 6.03 15.63 -8.20
N PHE A 162 4.81 15.72 -7.68
CA PHE A 162 3.69 16.32 -8.42
C PHE A 162 3.95 17.78 -8.76
N ARG A 163 4.46 18.57 -7.83
CA ARG A 163 4.82 19.98 -8.09
C ARG A 163 5.90 20.11 -9.16
N LEU A 164 6.95 19.29 -9.11
CA LEU A 164 8.01 19.29 -10.13
C LEU A 164 7.49 18.88 -11.51
N ALA A 165 6.43 18.07 -11.57
CA ALA A 165 5.73 17.71 -12.80
C ALA A 165 4.72 18.77 -13.26
N GLY A 166 4.62 19.93 -12.60
CA GLY A 166 3.67 20.99 -12.91
C GLY A 166 2.21 20.68 -12.52
N ARG A 167 1.98 19.62 -11.73
CA ARG A 167 0.66 19.15 -11.32
C ARG A 167 0.33 19.66 -9.91
N GLU A 168 0.04 20.97 -9.84
CA GLU A 168 -0.37 21.62 -8.59
C GLU A 168 -1.83 21.25 -8.19
N ASP A 169 -2.57 20.62 -9.09
CA ASP A 169 -3.91 20.09 -8.83
C ASP A 169 -3.89 18.76 -8.05
N VAL A 170 -2.74 18.21 -7.71
CA VAL A 170 -2.60 16.99 -6.88
C VAL A 170 -2.05 17.35 -5.52
N LEU A 171 -2.82 17.10 -4.48
CA LEU A 171 -2.43 17.28 -3.08
C LEU A 171 -2.33 15.92 -2.40
N VAL A 172 -1.43 15.82 -1.42
CA VAL A 172 -1.22 14.61 -0.63
C VAL A 172 -1.48 14.92 0.83
N GLY A 173 -2.36 14.15 1.47
CA GLY A 173 -2.68 14.25 2.88
C GLY A 173 -2.69 12.88 3.57
N THR A 174 -2.87 12.90 4.89
CA THR A 174 -2.89 11.71 5.73
C THR A 174 -4.02 11.78 6.76
N VAL A 175 -4.63 10.62 7.06
CA VAL A 175 -5.63 10.50 8.13
C VAL A 175 -4.99 10.79 9.48
N GLU A 176 -3.81 10.20 9.72
CA GLU A 176 -3.04 10.37 10.94
C GLU A 176 -1.72 11.09 10.65
N GLY A 177 -1.39 12.11 11.45
CA GLY A 177 -0.12 12.82 11.35
C GLY A 177 -0.15 13.99 10.36
N TRP A 178 0.93 14.17 9.58
CA TRP A 178 1.12 15.33 8.71
C TRP A 178 1.53 14.91 7.29
N PRO A 179 1.01 15.62 6.25
CA PRO A 179 0.03 16.71 6.29
C PRO A 179 -1.40 16.22 6.51
N GLY A 180 -2.14 16.85 7.43
CA GLY A 180 -3.56 16.57 7.66
C GLY A 180 -4.47 17.40 6.76
N LEU A 181 -5.78 17.19 6.88
CA LEU A 181 -6.78 17.92 6.09
C LEU A 181 -6.65 19.45 6.26
N GLU A 182 -6.47 19.92 7.48
CA GLU A 182 -6.36 21.35 7.79
C GLU A 182 -5.17 22.01 7.08
N ASP A 183 -4.09 21.27 6.86
CA ASP A 183 -2.92 21.76 6.11
C ASP A 183 -3.22 21.94 4.62
N LEU A 184 -4.19 21.17 4.07
CA LEU A 184 -4.56 21.20 2.66
C LEU A 184 -5.60 22.29 2.33
N LEU A 185 -6.48 22.66 3.25
CA LEU A 185 -7.54 23.64 3.01
C LEU A 185 -7.02 24.99 2.47
N PRO A 186 -5.90 25.56 2.98
CA PRO A 186 -5.34 26.78 2.40
C PRO A 186 -4.85 26.59 0.95
N ALA A 187 -4.35 25.43 0.59
CA ALA A 187 -3.90 25.13 -0.77
C ALA A 187 -5.09 25.02 -1.73
N LEU A 188 -6.16 24.36 -1.33
CA LEU A 188 -7.43 24.26 -2.10
C LEU A 188 -8.00 25.66 -2.39
N ARG A 189 -8.04 26.54 -1.37
CA ARG A 189 -8.52 27.93 -1.51
C ARG A 189 -7.64 28.76 -2.46
N ARG A 190 -6.31 28.71 -2.30
CA ARG A 190 -5.37 29.46 -3.17
C ARG A 190 -5.46 29.04 -4.63
N ARG A 191 -5.71 27.76 -4.86
CA ARG A 191 -5.86 27.22 -6.23
C ARG A 191 -7.20 27.61 -6.87
N GLY A 192 -8.19 28.05 -6.11
CA GLY A 192 -9.56 28.25 -6.59
C GLY A 192 -10.23 26.92 -6.94
N THR A 193 -10.02 25.90 -6.11
CA THR A 193 -10.63 24.57 -6.29
C THR A 193 -12.15 24.68 -6.26
N GLU A 194 -12.81 24.12 -7.26
CA GLU A 194 -14.28 24.07 -7.37
C GLU A 194 -14.85 22.74 -6.89
N ARG A 195 -14.10 21.63 -7.05
CA ARG A 195 -14.47 20.28 -6.61
C ARG A 195 -13.25 19.45 -6.30
N VAL A 196 -13.42 18.46 -5.44
CA VAL A 196 -12.34 17.55 -5.00
C VAL A 196 -12.62 16.13 -5.47
N LEU A 197 -11.61 15.49 -6.05
CA LEU A 197 -11.55 14.05 -6.20
C LEU A 197 -10.70 13.47 -5.07
N LEU A 198 -11.33 12.77 -4.13
CA LEU A 198 -10.69 12.15 -3.00
C LEU A 198 -10.26 10.72 -3.36
N VAL A 199 -8.97 10.41 -3.26
CA VAL A 199 -8.40 9.15 -3.70
C VAL A 199 -7.58 8.53 -2.56
N PRO A 200 -7.86 7.27 -2.15
CA PRO A 200 -7.04 6.61 -1.14
C PRO A 200 -5.64 6.30 -1.67
N LEU A 201 -4.63 6.80 -0.97
CA LEU A 201 -3.23 6.42 -1.15
C LEU A 201 -2.93 5.21 -0.25
N LEU A 202 -3.68 4.13 -0.47
CA LEU A 202 -3.68 2.88 0.28
C LEU A 202 -3.73 1.71 -0.70
N LEU A 203 -3.06 0.61 -0.37
CA LEU A 203 -3.09 -0.57 -1.23
C LEU A 203 -4.49 -1.17 -1.32
N THR A 204 -5.19 -1.23 -0.18
CA THR A 204 -6.54 -1.80 -0.08
C THR A 204 -7.51 -0.77 0.50
N ALA A 205 -8.68 -0.66 -0.12
CA ALA A 205 -9.81 0.13 0.39
C ALA A 205 -10.66 -0.71 1.36
N GLY A 206 -10.11 -0.99 2.53
CA GLY A 206 -10.81 -1.69 3.61
C GLY A 206 -11.84 -0.81 4.32
N THR A 207 -12.37 -1.30 5.45
CA THR A 207 -13.40 -0.64 6.25
C THR A 207 -12.99 0.77 6.67
N HIS A 208 -11.74 0.96 7.12
CA HIS A 208 -11.21 2.28 7.52
C HIS A 208 -11.25 3.30 6.38
N VAL A 209 -10.94 2.90 5.15
CA VAL A 209 -11.03 3.83 4.00
C VAL A 209 -12.46 4.32 3.80
N ARG A 210 -13.42 3.45 3.97
CA ARG A 210 -14.83 3.80 3.80
C ARG A 210 -15.31 4.72 4.91
N GLU A 211 -14.86 4.50 6.14
CA GLU A 211 -15.22 5.29 7.31
C GLU A 211 -14.45 6.62 7.34
N ASP A 212 -13.12 6.58 7.28
CA ASP A 212 -12.28 7.77 7.42
C ASP A 212 -12.34 8.71 6.22
N LEU A 213 -12.45 8.16 4.98
CA LEU A 213 -12.48 8.98 3.78
C LEU A 213 -13.89 9.33 3.33
N ALA A 214 -14.80 8.34 3.28
CA ALA A 214 -16.11 8.45 2.63
C ALA A 214 -17.28 8.32 3.61
N GLY A 215 -17.02 8.14 4.91
CA GLY A 215 -18.06 8.04 5.93
C GLY A 215 -18.91 9.29 6.03
N GLU A 216 -20.12 9.12 6.61
CA GLU A 216 -21.06 10.23 6.87
C GLU A 216 -20.74 10.95 8.19
N GLU A 217 -19.80 10.40 8.99
CA GLU A 217 -19.39 11.02 10.25
C GLU A 217 -18.76 12.40 10.02
N PRO A 218 -18.95 13.34 10.94
CA PRO A 218 -18.50 14.71 10.76
C PRO A 218 -16.99 14.87 10.57
N ASP A 219 -16.20 13.95 11.04
CA ASP A 219 -14.72 13.95 10.99
C ASP A 219 -14.15 13.21 9.78
N SER A 220 -15.01 12.58 8.95
CA SER A 220 -14.54 12.01 7.69
C SER A 220 -13.99 13.10 6.75
N TRP A 221 -13.03 12.72 5.91
CA TRP A 221 -12.44 13.63 4.93
C TRP A 221 -13.50 14.23 3.98
N LYS A 222 -14.41 13.39 3.48
CA LYS A 222 -15.51 13.83 2.62
C LYS A 222 -16.39 14.87 3.32
N SER A 223 -16.94 14.53 4.50
CA SER A 223 -17.83 15.43 5.25
C SER A 223 -17.15 16.73 5.63
N SER A 224 -15.87 16.69 5.96
CA SER A 224 -15.09 17.88 6.31
C SER A 224 -14.80 18.77 5.10
N LEU A 225 -14.50 18.22 3.93
CA LEU A 225 -14.34 18.96 2.68
C LEU A 225 -15.68 19.57 2.20
N GLU A 226 -16.78 18.82 2.29
CA GLU A 226 -18.12 19.30 1.95
C GLU A 226 -18.54 20.47 2.85
N ARG A 227 -18.27 20.39 4.16
CA ARG A 227 -18.48 21.54 5.08
C ARG A 227 -17.60 22.74 4.76
N ALA A 228 -16.39 22.50 4.21
CA ALA A 228 -15.54 23.58 3.73
C ALA A 228 -15.99 24.18 2.39
N GLY A 229 -17.07 23.69 1.81
CA GLY A 229 -17.73 24.20 0.59
C GLY A 229 -17.29 23.52 -0.70
N TYR A 230 -16.65 22.35 -0.65
CA TYR A 230 -16.20 21.63 -1.84
C TYR A 230 -17.12 20.43 -2.12
N PRO A 231 -17.72 20.32 -3.31
CA PRO A 231 -18.29 19.05 -3.79
C PRO A 231 -17.19 17.98 -3.86
N VAL A 232 -17.47 16.79 -3.31
CA VAL A 232 -16.48 15.71 -3.20
C VAL A 232 -16.95 14.46 -3.95
N GLU A 233 -16.13 13.99 -4.87
CA GLU A 233 -16.21 12.65 -5.44
C GLU A 233 -15.16 11.76 -4.76
N VAL A 234 -15.53 10.53 -4.37
CA VAL A 234 -14.62 9.61 -3.67
C VAL A 234 -14.38 8.37 -4.51
N VAL A 235 -13.09 8.05 -4.70
CA VAL A 235 -12.66 6.75 -5.24
C VAL A 235 -12.64 5.75 -4.10
N LEU A 236 -13.52 4.73 -4.14
CA LEU A 236 -13.65 3.70 -3.11
C LEU A 236 -12.82 2.44 -3.39
N GLN A 237 -11.73 2.59 -4.11
CA GLN A 237 -10.86 1.48 -4.51
C GLN A 237 -9.42 1.75 -4.08
N GLY A 238 -8.77 0.73 -3.52
CA GLY A 238 -7.35 0.79 -3.21
C GLY A 238 -6.47 0.75 -4.47
N LEU A 239 -5.24 1.22 -4.32
CA LEU A 239 -4.25 1.26 -5.41
C LEU A 239 -3.95 -0.13 -5.99
N GLY A 240 -4.10 -1.20 -5.19
CA GLY A 240 -3.87 -2.58 -5.62
C GLY A 240 -4.78 -3.06 -6.75
N ARG A 241 -5.90 -2.37 -6.99
CA ARG A 241 -6.78 -2.63 -8.14
C ARG A 241 -6.20 -2.13 -9.47
N LEU A 242 -5.24 -1.20 -9.43
CA LEU A 242 -4.65 -0.63 -10.63
C LEU A 242 -3.57 -1.56 -11.19
N PRO A 243 -3.70 -2.03 -12.46
CA PRO A 243 -2.69 -2.90 -13.08
C PRO A 243 -1.29 -2.27 -13.06
N GLN A 244 -1.19 -0.95 -13.21
CA GLN A 244 0.07 -0.24 -13.16
C GLN A 244 0.73 -0.32 -11.77
N VAL A 245 -0.05 -0.31 -10.68
CA VAL A 245 0.47 -0.49 -9.32
C VAL A 245 0.87 -1.95 -9.10
N GLN A 246 0.10 -2.91 -9.61
CA GLN A 246 0.47 -4.34 -9.58
C GLN A 246 1.83 -4.55 -10.26
N GLU A 247 2.08 -3.87 -11.40
CA GLU A 247 3.37 -3.91 -12.09
C GLU A 247 4.51 -3.31 -11.27
N LEU A 248 4.26 -2.32 -10.42
CA LEU A 248 5.30 -1.82 -9.49
C LEU A 248 5.72 -2.88 -8.47
N TYR A 249 4.79 -3.71 -8.00
CA TYR A 249 5.13 -4.86 -7.14
C TYR A 249 5.88 -5.95 -7.90
N VAL A 250 5.55 -6.17 -9.18
CA VAL A 250 6.33 -7.08 -10.04
C VAL A 250 7.77 -6.60 -10.16
N ARG A 251 8.01 -5.30 -10.39
CA ARG A 251 9.37 -4.72 -10.37
C ARG A 251 10.08 -4.91 -9.02
N ARG A 252 9.36 -4.80 -7.90
CA ARG A 252 9.91 -5.14 -6.57
C ARG A 252 10.34 -6.59 -6.46
N LEU A 253 9.55 -7.51 -7.01
CA LEU A 253 9.91 -8.91 -7.08
C LEU A 253 11.16 -9.12 -7.93
N GLU A 254 11.25 -8.50 -9.11
CA GLU A 254 12.41 -8.59 -9.99
C GLU A 254 13.69 -8.13 -9.28
N GLN A 255 13.65 -6.97 -8.61
CA GLN A 255 14.76 -6.49 -7.78
C GLN A 255 15.15 -7.46 -6.65
N LEU A 256 14.17 -8.15 -6.07
CA LEU A 256 14.40 -9.12 -5.00
C LEU A 256 15.06 -10.41 -5.53
N LEU A 257 14.78 -10.78 -6.79
CA LEU A 257 15.31 -11.95 -7.46
C LEU A 257 16.73 -11.74 -8.04
N GLU A 258 17.15 -10.49 -8.24
CA GLU A 258 18.49 -10.17 -8.71
C GLU A 258 19.56 -10.78 -7.76
N PRO A 259 20.71 -11.26 -8.30
CA PRO A 259 21.77 -11.93 -7.55
C PRO A 259 22.34 -11.11 -6.39
#